data_713630763f0af23fc006d8e22eb26432
#
_entry.id   713630763f0af23fc006d8e22eb26432
#
_cell.length_a   1.000
_cell.length_b   1.000
_cell.length_c   1.000
_cell.angle_alpha   90.00
_cell.angle_beta   90.00
_cell.angle_gamma   90.00
#
_symmetry.space_group_name_H-M   'P 1'
#
loop_
_entity.id
_entity.type
_entity.pdbx_description
1 polymer ?
#
loop_
_entity_poly.entity_id
_entity_poly.type
_entity_poly.pdbx_seq_one_letter_code
_entity_poly.pdbx_strand_id
1 'polypeptide(L)'
;VNSGNCGKYPGFRVSYIRARIYSEIMIKIAVTGKGGVGKTTFSGILSRLLARDGYDVLAIDADPDMNLASALGIPDSPPPLTDYKEFIEERAGEPGGMFKYNPRVDDVVEKFGVVGPDGVKMLVMGTVEKGGSGCMCPASAFLRALLRHVVLKDSSAVIMDMEAGIEHLGRGTTKGIDLMIVVVEPGMRSIETARRIQGLAGEIGIEHLAAVVNKGTSSDVKPKLAETGIPVLGEVPFSPDLMVADFEGRSPLDAGVENLAVFIAIKDNILRIIGDFAERDSE
;
A
#
# COMPACT_ATOMS: atom_id res chain seq x y z
N VAL A 1 -6.02 -45.75 6.93
CA VAL A 1 -7.45 -45.75 6.66
C VAL A 1 -8.13 -44.86 7.71
N ASN A 2 -8.29 -43.59 7.46
CA ASN A 2 -9.27 -42.77 8.17
C ASN A 2 -9.66 -41.60 7.24
N SER A 3 -10.79 -41.73 6.63
CA SER A 3 -11.53 -40.70 5.90
C SER A 3 -12.08 -39.69 6.91
N GLY A 4 -11.35 -38.61 7.19
CA GLY A 4 -11.75 -37.47 8.03
C GLY A 4 -12.58 -36.48 7.22
N ASN A 5 -13.82 -36.43 7.56
CA ASN A 5 -14.92 -35.51 7.36
C ASN A 5 -14.55 -34.07 6.91
N CYS A 6 -14.56 -33.82 5.61
CA CYS A 6 -14.42 -32.50 4.99
C CYS A 6 -15.80 -32.00 4.53
N GLY A 7 -16.64 -31.58 5.47
CA GLY A 7 -18.03 -31.24 5.14
C GLY A 7 -18.70 -30.29 6.10
N LYS A 8 -18.14 -29.10 6.41
CA LYS A 8 -18.87 -28.13 7.25
C LYS A 8 -18.77 -26.65 6.85
N TYR A 9 -18.17 -26.27 5.72
CA TYR A 9 -18.17 -24.87 5.28
C TYR A 9 -18.37 -24.75 3.76
N PRO A 10 -19.61 -24.62 3.26
CA PRO A 10 -19.87 -24.47 1.81
C PRO A 10 -19.32 -23.19 1.19
N GLY A 11 -18.93 -22.18 2.00
CA GLY A 11 -18.29 -20.93 1.51
C GLY A 11 -16.81 -21.08 1.10
N PHE A 12 -16.11 -22.11 1.57
CA PHE A 12 -14.67 -22.28 1.36
C PHE A 12 -14.28 -22.68 -0.08
N ARG A 13 -15.18 -23.33 -0.81
CA ARG A 13 -14.93 -23.74 -2.21
C ARG A 13 -15.01 -22.58 -3.21
N VAL A 14 -15.86 -21.61 -2.96
CA VAL A 14 -16.03 -20.46 -3.88
C VAL A 14 -14.85 -19.50 -3.75
N SER A 15 -14.31 -19.32 -2.53
CA SER A 15 -13.12 -18.48 -2.30
C SER A 15 -11.86 -19.08 -2.92
N TYR A 16 -11.69 -20.41 -2.88
CA TYR A 16 -10.50 -21.09 -3.43
C TYR A 16 -10.44 -21.04 -4.96
N ILE A 17 -11.59 -21.13 -5.64
CA ILE A 17 -11.65 -21.00 -7.11
C ILE A 17 -11.44 -19.52 -7.52
N ARG A 18 -12.00 -18.56 -6.79
CA ARG A 18 -11.76 -17.13 -7.01
C ARG A 18 -10.29 -16.78 -6.77
N ALA A 19 -9.69 -17.19 -5.65
CA ALA A 19 -8.28 -16.94 -5.36
C ALA A 19 -7.35 -17.42 -6.48
N ARG A 20 -7.65 -18.55 -7.10
CA ARG A 20 -6.84 -19.10 -8.20
C ARG A 20 -6.96 -18.31 -9.51
N ILE A 21 -8.11 -17.67 -9.76
CA ILE A 21 -8.30 -16.81 -10.94
C ILE A 21 -7.60 -15.45 -10.73
N TYR A 22 -7.67 -14.92 -9.51
CA TYR A 22 -7.05 -13.62 -9.18
C TYR A 22 -5.54 -13.70 -8.90
N SER A 23 -4.97 -14.89 -8.61
CA SER A 23 -3.51 -15.04 -8.42
C SER A 23 -2.68 -14.82 -9.70
N GLU A 24 -3.31 -14.74 -10.86
CA GLU A 24 -2.67 -14.40 -12.13
C GLU A 24 -2.68 -12.88 -12.42
N ILE A 25 -3.43 -12.09 -11.63
CA ILE A 25 -3.52 -10.64 -11.80
C ILE A 25 -2.48 -9.98 -10.90
N MET A 26 -1.58 -9.20 -11.47
CA MET A 26 -0.69 -8.30 -10.72
C MET A 26 -1.52 -7.18 -10.10
N ILE A 27 -1.24 -6.87 -8.85
CA ILE A 27 -1.99 -5.86 -8.08
C ILE A 27 -1.03 -4.82 -7.52
N LYS A 28 -1.22 -3.56 -7.88
CA LYS A 28 -0.36 -2.47 -7.44
C LYS A 28 -1.19 -1.35 -6.86
N ILE A 29 -1.14 -1.24 -5.54
CA ILE A 29 -1.97 -0.34 -4.76
C ILE A 29 -1.10 0.66 -4.02
N ALA A 30 -1.44 1.95 -4.16
CA ALA A 30 -0.92 3.01 -3.30
C ALA A 30 -1.96 3.37 -2.25
N VAL A 31 -1.61 3.35 -0.98
CA VAL A 31 -2.46 3.75 0.14
C VAL A 31 -1.98 5.09 0.67
N THR A 32 -2.86 6.06 0.74
CA THR A 32 -2.54 7.43 1.17
C THR A 32 -3.68 8.04 1.99
N GLY A 33 -3.49 9.22 2.55
CA GLY A 33 -4.48 9.94 3.35
C GLY A 33 -3.81 10.82 4.40
N LYS A 34 -4.61 11.58 5.11
CA LYS A 34 -4.14 12.48 6.18
C LYS A 34 -3.37 11.71 7.27
N GLY A 35 -2.43 12.36 7.97
CA GLY A 35 -1.76 11.76 9.13
C GLY A 35 -2.75 11.27 10.21
N GLY A 36 -2.50 10.08 10.76
CA GLY A 36 -3.31 9.50 11.84
C GLY A 36 -4.64 8.86 11.43
N VAL A 37 -5.01 8.82 10.15
CA VAL A 37 -6.29 8.20 9.70
C VAL A 37 -6.25 6.67 9.68
N GLY A 38 -5.09 6.03 9.89
CA GLY A 38 -4.93 4.58 9.90
C GLY A 38 -4.52 3.97 8.55
N LYS A 39 -3.81 4.73 7.70
CA LYS A 39 -3.23 4.25 6.44
C LYS A 39 -2.37 3.00 6.66
N THR A 40 -1.39 3.12 7.52
CA THR A 40 -0.38 2.09 7.82
C THR A 40 -1.03 0.81 8.37
N THR A 41 -1.99 0.95 9.28
CA THR A 41 -2.79 -0.17 9.80
C THR A 41 -3.54 -0.88 8.66
N PHE A 42 -4.17 -0.10 7.78
CA PHE A 42 -4.88 -0.64 6.62
C PHE A 42 -3.93 -1.32 5.64
N SER A 43 -2.80 -0.69 5.31
CA SER A 43 -1.74 -1.22 4.43
C SER A 43 -1.18 -2.55 4.95
N GLY A 44 -0.89 -2.63 6.25
CA GLY A 44 -0.38 -3.83 6.90
C GLY A 44 -1.39 -4.99 6.86
N ILE A 45 -2.65 -4.72 7.22
CA ILE A 45 -3.73 -5.72 7.17
C ILE A 45 -3.97 -6.19 5.74
N LEU A 46 -4.09 -5.29 4.78
CA LEU A 46 -4.32 -5.62 3.37
C LEU A 46 -3.20 -6.49 2.81
N SER A 47 -1.93 -6.14 3.08
CA SER A 47 -0.76 -6.89 2.65
C SER A 47 -0.79 -8.33 3.15
N ARG A 48 -1.05 -8.51 4.45
CA ARG A 48 -1.11 -9.86 5.05
C ARG A 48 -2.32 -10.66 4.58
N LEU A 49 -3.47 -10.03 4.36
CA LEU A 49 -4.66 -10.71 3.80
C LEU A 49 -4.41 -11.19 2.37
N LEU A 50 -3.77 -10.39 1.53
CA LEU A 50 -3.38 -10.79 0.17
C LEU A 50 -2.37 -11.95 0.20
N ALA A 51 -1.37 -11.89 1.10
CA ALA A 51 -0.42 -12.99 1.25
C ALA A 51 -1.07 -14.30 1.71
N ARG A 52 -2.06 -14.25 2.61
CA ARG A 52 -2.87 -15.40 3.01
C ARG A 52 -3.73 -15.96 1.88
N ASP A 53 -4.10 -15.13 0.93
CA ASP A 53 -4.80 -15.55 -0.30
C ASP A 53 -3.84 -16.13 -1.36
N GLY A 54 -2.52 -16.14 -1.09
CA GLY A 54 -1.51 -16.76 -1.94
C GLY A 54 -0.75 -15.82 -2.87
N TYR A 55 -0.94 -14.49 -2.74
CA TYR A 55 -0.14 -13.51 -3.48
C TYR A 55 1.30 -13.43 -2.94
N ASP A 56 2.28 -13.28 -3.85
CA ASP A 56 3.63 -12.84 -3.46
C ASP A 56 3.58 -11.32 -3.22
N VAL A 57 3.58 -10.92 -1.95
CA VAL A 57 3.32 -9.52 -1.56
C VAL A 57 4.61 -8.80 -1.23
N LEU A 58 4.79 -7.63 -1.85
CA LEU A 58 5.78 -6.63 -1.46
C LEU A 58 5.09 -5.42 -0.85
N ALA A 59 5.30 -5.19 0.44
CA ALA A 59 4.87 -4.00 1.14
C ALA A 59 6.01 -2.96 1.16
N ILE A 60 5.74 -1.73 0.75
CA ILE A 60 6.71 -0.64 0.70
C ILE A 60 6.28 0.44 1.67
N ASP A 61 7.15 0.72 2.64
CA ASP A 61 7.00 1.87 3.53
C ASP A 61 7.64 3.09 2.90
N ALA A 62 6.81 4.01 2.44
CA ALA A 62 7.19 5.29 1.86
C ALA A 62 6.64 6.49 2.68
N ASP A 63 6.18 6.22 3.92
CA ASP A 63 5.78 7.25 4.88
C ASP A 63 7.03 7.67 5.71
N PRO A 64 7.27 8.96 5.92
CA PRO A 64 8.37 9.43 6.77
C PRO A 64 8.38 8.84 8.19
N ASP A 65 7.21 8.50 8.73
CA ASP A 65 7.06 7.95 10.07
C ASP A 65 7.47 6.48 10.19
N MET A 66 7.61 5.76 9.07
CA MET A 66 8.15 4.38 8.94
C MET A 66 7.52 3.36 9.91
N ASN A 67 6.19 3.31 9.98
CA ASN A 67 5.44 2.48 10.95
C ASN A 67 4.91 1.16 10.36
N LEU A 68 5.14 0.86 9.08
CA LEU A 68 4.57 -0.30 8.40
C LEU A 68 5.08 -1.63 8.97
N ALA A 69 6.32 -1.68 9.46
CA ALA A 69 6.88 -2.87 10.10
C ALA A 69 6.02 -3.35 11.27
N SER A 70 5.66 -2.45 12.19
CA SER A 70 4.79 -2.74 13.32
C SER A 70 3.41 -3.24 12.86
N ALA A 71 2.79 -2.56 11.89
CA ALA A 71 1.49 -2.97 11.35
C ALA A 71 1.50 -4.36 10.70
N LEU A 72 2.64 -4.76 10.13
CA LEU A 72 2.86 -6.10 9.59
C LEU A 72 3.17 -7.15 10.68
N GLY A 73 3.59 -6.73 11.87
CA GLY A 73 4.06 -7.62 12.93
C GLY A 73 5.53 -8.00 12.77
N ILE A 74 6.33 -7.14 12.14
CA ILE A 74 7.78 -7.27 12.05
C ILE A 74 8.39 -6.56 13.28
N PRO A 75 9.09 -7.28 14.17
CA PRO A 75 9.54 -6.71 15.45
C PRO A 75 10.52 -5.55 15.31
N ASP A 76 11.44 -5.67 14.35
CA ASP A 76 12.48 -4.68 14.10
C ASP A 76 12.31 -4.12 12.70
N SER A 77 12.00 -2.84 12.60
CA SER A 77 11.93 -2.15 11.30
C SER A 77 13.31 -2.17 10.64
N PRO A 78 13.41 -2.61 9.36
CA PRO A 78 14.67 -2.52 8.66
C PRO A 78 15.09 -1.06 8.48
N PRO A 79 16.41 -0.78 8.42
CA PRO A 79 16.89 0.56 8.13
C PRO A 79 16.35 1.05 6.78
N PRO A 80 15.99 2.34 6.67
CA PRO A 80 15.52 2.88 5.41
C PRO A 80 16.63 2.88 4.34
N LEU A 81 16.25 2.70 3.09
CA LEU A 81 17.20 2.68 1.97
C LEU A 81 18.04 3.94 1.90
N THR A 82 17.49 5.10 2.31
CA THR A 82 18.22 6.38 2.35
C THR A 82 19.41 6.38 3.28
N ASP A 83 19.52 5.44 4.22
CA ASP A 83 20.66 5.31 5.13
C ASP A 83 21.86 4.63 4.46
N TYR A 84 21.65 3.88 3.38
CA TYR A 84 22.69 3.21 2.62
C TYR A 84 23.31 4.15 1.57
N LYS A 85 23.89 5.26 2.03
CA LYS A 85 24.40 6.34 1.17
C LYS A 85 25.44 5.86 0.17
N GLU A 86 26.43 5.09 0.64
CA GLU A 86 27.48 4.55 -0.22
C GLU A 86 26.92 3.67 -1.34
N PHE A 87 25.93 2.84 -1.05
CA PHE A 87 25.25 2.01 -2.05
C PHE A 87 24.49 2.84 -3.07
N ILE A 88 23.80 3.91 -2.61
CA ILE A 88 23.07 4.82 -3.50
C ILE A 88 24.05 5.58 -4.40
N GLU A 89 25.17 6.08 -3.83
CA GLU A 89 26.20 6.82 -4.56
C GLU A 89 26.88 5.94 -5.61
N GLU A 90 27.23 4.69 -5.29
CA GLU A 90 27.76 3.73 -6.26
C GLU A 90 26.82 3.52 -7.45
N ARG A 91 25.52 3.45 -7.21
CA ARG A 91 24.49 3.14 -8.21
C ARG A 91 24.01 4.36 -8.97
N ALA A 92 23.77 5.45 -8.28
CA ALA A 92 23.14 6.67 -8.81
C ALA A 92 24.13 7.82 -9.05
N GLY A 93 25.30 7.84 -8.43
CA GLY A 93 26.29 8.90 -8.49
C GLY A 93 26.35 9.75 -7.22
N GLU A 94 27.35 10.58 -7.10
CA GLU A 94 27.60 11.41 -5.92
C GLU A 94 26.75 12.72 -5.94
N PRO A 95 26.39 13.24 -4.76
CA PRO A 95 25.74 14.55 -4.66
C PRO A 95 26.59 15.68 -5.26
N GLY A 96 25.99 16.48 -6.14
CA GLY A 96 26.70 17.60 -6.81
C GLY A 96 27.54 17.18 -8.02
N GLY A 97 27.66 15.88 -8.32
CA GLY A 97 28.32 15.35 -9.50
C GLY A 97 27.35 14.96 -10.62
N MET A 98 27.87 14.28 -11.64
CA MET A 98 27.02 13.62 -12.64
C MET A 98 26.34 12.40 -12.00
N PHE A 99 25.01 12.30 -12.10
CA PHE A 99 24.27 11.15 -11.58
C PHE A 99 23.54 10.40 -12.71
N LYS A 100 23.31 9.12 -12.49
CA LYS A 100 22.56 8.27 -13.41
C LYS A 100 21.06 8.48 -13.22
N TYR A 101 20.36 8.88 -14.26
CA TYR A 101 18.92 9.07 -14.23
C TYR A 101 18.13 7.75 -14.00
N ASN A 102 18.69 6.63 -14.47
CA ASN A 102 18.10 5.29 -14.32
C ASN A 102 19.15 4.32 -13.72
N PRO A 103 19.41 4.42 -12.39
CA PRO A 103 20.33 3.51 -11.72
C PRO A 103 19.79 2.08 -11.67
N ARG A 104 20.69 1.11 -11.50
CA ARG A 104 20.33 -0.29 -11.34
C ARG A 104 19.72 -0.54 -9.97
N VAL A 105 18.52 -1.15 -9.92
CA VAL A 105 17.73 -1.35 -8.70
C VAL A 105 17.07 -2.74 -8.60
N ASP A 106 17.36 -3.61 -9.54
CA ASP A 106 16.74 -4.95 -9.68
C ASP A 106 17.01 -5.89 -8.50
N ASP A 107 18.10 -5.70 -7.77
CA ASP A 107 18.55 -6.50 -6.63
C ASP A 107 18.22 -5.87 -5.25
N VAL A 108 17.58 -4.70 -5.23
CA VAL A 108 17.37 -3.92 -4.00
C VAL A 108 16.41 -4.63 -3.04
N VAL A 109 15.30 -5.15 -3.54
CA VAL A 109 14.31 -5.86 -2.71
C VAL A 109 14.92 -7.13 -2.11
N GLU A 110 15.77 -7.82 -2.85
CA GLU A 110 16.44 -9.03 -2.38
C GLU A 110 17.51 -8.73 -1.32
N LYS A 111 18.23 -7.61 -1.47
CA LYS A 111 19.32 -7.22 -0.56
C LYS A 111 18.85 -6.56 0.73
N PHE A 112 17.83 -5.74 0.67
CA PHE A 112 17.41 -4.85 1.77
C PHE A 112 15.99 -5.13 2.25
N GLY A 113 15.23 -5.97 1.54
CA GLY A 113 13.92 -6.39 1.97
C GLY A 113 14.00 -7.39 3.12
N VAL A 114 13.03 -7.32 4.02
CA VAL A 114 12.83 -8.29 5.08
C VAL A 114 11.56 -9.09 4.83
N VAL A 115 11.51 -10.32 5.30
CA VAL A 115 10.32 -11.17 5.19
C VAL A 115 9.65 -11.21 6.55
N GLY A 116 8.41 -10.75 6.59
CA GLY A 116 7.57 -10.74 7.77
C GLY A 116 6.57 -11.92 7.82
N PRO A 117 5.61 -11.83 8.74
CA PRO A 117 4.54 -12.81 8.87
C PRO A 117 3.77 -13.02 7.56
N ASP A 118 3.19 -14.21 7.40
CA ASP A 118 2.47 -14.65 6.20
C ASP A 118 3.32 -14.59 4.90
N GLY A 119 4.66 -14.40 5.01
CA GLY A 119 5.58 -14.32 3.87
C GLY A 119 5.62 -12.96 3.18
N VAL A 120 5.02 -11.92 3.75
CA VAL A 120 5.06 -10.55 3.19
C VAL A 120 6.50 -10.05 3.18
N LYS A 121 7.00 -9.67 2.01
CA LYS A 121 8.27 -8.94 1.87
C LYS A 121 8.02 -7.47 2.17
N MET A 122 8.91 -6.85 2.93
CA MET A 122 8.82 -5.44 3.26
C MET A 122 10.09 -4.70 2.91
N LEU A 123 9.95 -3.47 2.44
CA LEU A 123 11.04 -2.55 2.15
C LEU A 123 10.71 -1.17 2.71
N VAL A 124 11.66 -0.54 3.40
CA VAL A 124 11.54 0.85 3.88
C VAL A 124 12.32 1.77 2.94
N MET A 125 11.65 2.75 2.35
CA MET A 125 12.29 3.67 1.42
C MET A 125 13.09 4.77 2.11
N GLY A 126 12.55 5.30 3.20
CA GLY A 126 13.07 6.51 3.84
C GLY A 126 12.72 7.79 3.09
N THR A 127 13.12 8.91 3.67
CA THR A 127 12.88 10.25 3.14
C THR A 127 14.15 10.88 2.62
N VAL A 128 14.05 11.52 1.47
CA VAL A 128 15.10 12.41 0.98
C VAL A 128 14.80 13.81 1.50
N GLU A 129 15.68 14.36 2.34
CA GLU A 129 15.54 15.73 2.81
C GLU A 129 15.38 16.68 1.60
N LYS A 130 14.38 17.57 1.68
CA LYS A 130 14.15 18.59 0.66
C LYS A 130 15.32 19.60 0.66
N GLY A 131 16.39 19.24 -0.01
CA GLY A 131 17.40 20.22 -0.41
C GLY A 131 16.81 21.07 -1.52
N GLY A 132 16.32 22.28 -1.23
CA GLY A 132 15.86 23.29 -2.14
C GLY A 132 14.99 22.86 -3.32
N SER A 133 13.94 23.60 -3.62
CA SER A 133 12.96 23.33 -4.68
C SER A 133 13.62 22.86 -5.99
N GLY A 134 13.38 21.58 -6.37
CA GLY A 134 13.75 21.04 -7.66
C GLY A 134 15.07 20.31 -7.76
N CYS A 135 15.78 20.07 -6.66
CA CYS A 135 17.06 19.36 -6.70
C CYS A 135 16.83 17.89 -7.06
N MET A 136 17.18 17.49 -8.28
CA MET A 136 17.31 16.08 -8.67
C MET A 136 18.59 15.53 -8.02
N CYS A 137 18.51 15.06 -6.78
CA CYS A 137 19.65 14.42 -6.12
C CYS A 137 19.70 12.92 -6.49
N PRO A 138 20.88 12.28 -6.42
CA PRO A 138 21.06 10.86 -6.71
C PRO A 138 20.09 9.95 -5.93
N ALA A 139 19.86 10.24 -4.65
CA ALA A 139 18.93 9.48 -3.82
C ALA A 139 17.48 9.55 -4.34
N SER A 140 17.00 10.73 -4.74
CA SER A 140 15.66 10.86 -5.35
C SER A 140 15.55 10.14 -6.69
N ALA A 141 16.62 10.14 -7.51
CA ALA A 141 16.66 9.40 -8.76
C ALA A 141 16.64 7.89 -8.51
N PHE A 142 17.40 7.43 -7.50
CA PHE A 142 17.44 6.04 -7.07
C PHE A 142 16.07 5.54 -6.58
N LEU A 143 15.45 6.24 -5.65
CA LEU A 143 14.13 5.86 -5.12
C LEU A 143 13.05 5.86 -6.22
N ARG A 144 13.05 6.83 -7.12
CA ARG A 144 12.12 6.84 -8.27
C ARG A 144 12.37 5.67 -9.24
N ALA A 145 13.63 5.34 -9.51
CA ALA A 145 13.96 4.20 -10.34
C ALA A 145 13.52 2.89 -9.69
N LEU A 146 13.71 2.75 -8.38
CA LEU A 146 13.26 1.61 -7.60
C LEU A 146 11.74 1.44 -7.66
N LEU A 147 10.97 2.49 -7.35
CA LEU A 147 9.51 2.44 -7.41
C LEU A 147 9.03 2.05 -8.80
N ARG A 148 9.60 2.65 -9.85
CA ARG A 148 9.28 2.29 -11.23
C ARG A 148 9.60 0.82 -11.53
N HIS A 149 10.75 0.33 -11.09
CA HIS A 149 11.16 -1.06 -11.30
C HIS A 149 10.21 -2.03 -10.58
N VAL A 150 9.90 -1.77 -9.31
CA VAL A 150 9.01 -2.60 -8.50
C VAL A 150 7.59 -2.60 -9.07
N VAL A 151 7.10 -1.44 -9.52
CA VAL A 151 5.78 -1.32 -10.14
C VAL A 151 5.71 -2.03 -11.49
N LEU A 152 6.82 -2.18 -12.21
CA LEU A 152 6.87 -2.87 -13.51
C LEU A 152 7.28 -4.34 -13.42
N LYS A 153 7.73 -4.83 -12.26
CA LYS A 153 8.17 -6.21 -12.08
C LYS A 153 6.98 -7.12 -11.79
N ASP A 154 7.11 -8.40 -12.16
CA ASP A 154 6.12 -9.46 -11.95
C ASP A 154 5.98 -9.87 -10.47
N SER A 155 5.77 -8.90 -9.56
CA SER A 155 5.32 -9.19 -8.21
C SER A 155 3.81 -9.35 -8.23
N SER A 156 3.26 -10.37 -7.60
CA SER A 156 1.82 -10.61 -7.66
C SER A 156 1.01 -9.53 -6.93
N ALA A 157 1.58 -8.88 -5.88
CA ALA A 157 0.97 -7.72 -5.26
C ALA A 157 2.01 -6.74 -4.69
N VAL A 158 1.85 -5.45 -4.94
CA VAL A 158 2.64 -4.37 -4.34
C VAL A 158 1.70 -3.42 -3.59
N ILE A 159 1.97 -3.23 -2.30
CA ILE A 159 1.23 -2.29 -1.45
C ILE A 159 2.19 -1.21 -0.98
N MET A 160 1.93 0.03 -1.36
CA MET A 160 2.73 1.19 -0.96
C MET A 160 2.00 1.98 0.10
N ASP A 161 2.55 2.08 1.30
CA ASP A 161 2.06 2.96 2.37
C ASP A 161 2.72 4.33 2.24
N MET A 162 1.91 5.38 2.07
CA MET A 162 2.39 6.70 1.67
C MET A 162 1.75 7.82 2.48
N GLU A 163 2.50 8.86 2.75
CA GLU A 163 1.94 10.12 3.24
C GLU A 163 0.97 10.76 2.23
N ALA A 164 0.17 11.74 2.68
CA ALA A 164 -0.75 12.49 1.82
C ALA A 164 -0.06 13.32 0.71
N GLY A 165 1.25 13.44 0.76
CA GLY A 165 2.10 14.07 -0.26
C GLY A 165 2.58 13.03 -1.27
N ILE A 166 1.88 12.91 -2.40
CA ILE A 166 2.23 11.95 -3.48
C ILE A 166 3.26 12.52 -4.46
N GLU A 167 3.92 13.64 -4.12
CA GLU A 167 4.89 14.32 -5.00
C GLU A 167 6.12 13.46 -5.29
N HIS A 168 6.40 12.47 -4.44
CA HIS A 168 7.48 11.48 -4.66
C HIS A 168 7.18 10.53 -5.84
N LEU A 169 5.89 10.34 -6.14
CA LEU A 169 5.43 9.65 -7.34
C LEU A 169 5.48 10.65 -8.51
N GLY A 170 6.59 10.80 -9.20
CA GLY A 170 6.63 11.57 -10.45
C GLY A 170 5.86 10.86 -11.56
N ARG A 171 5.45 11.59 -12.61
CA ARG A 171 4.67 11.08 -13.78
C ARG A 171 5.18 9.77 -14.40
N GLY A 172 6.43 9.40 -14.19
CA GLY A 172 7.00 8.13 -14.69
C GLY A 172 6.89 6.96 -13.71
N THR A 173 6.54 7.21 -12.45
CA THR A 173 6.48 6.20 -11.38
C THR A 173 5.04 5.69 -11.17
N THR A 174 4.05 6.48 -11.57
CA THR A 174 2.62 6.19 -11.40
C THR A 174 2.05 5.30 -12.48
N LYS A 175 2.71 5.22 -13.65
CA LYS A 175 2.33 4.26 -14.68
C LYS A 175 2.47 2.84 -14.14
N GLY A 176 1.33 2.17 -13.97
CA GLY A 176 1.25 0.82 -13.45
C GLY A 176 0.78 0.73 -11.99
N ILE A 177 0.33 1.82 -11.36
CA ILE A 177 -0.51 1.75 -10.16
C ILE A 177 -1.94 1.48 -10.62
N ASP A 178 -2.49 0.34 -10.22
CA ASP A 178 -3.83 -0.09 -10.63
C ASP A 178 -4.91 0.64 -9.83
N LEU A 179 -4.62 0.98 -8.57
CA LEU A 179 -5.56 1.66 -7.69
C LEU A 179 -4.84 2.49 -6.63
N MET A 180 -5.24 3.74 -6.47
CA MET A 180 -4.90 4.53 -5.29
C MET A 180 -6.05 4.53 -4.30
N ILE A 181 -5.76 4.19 -3.04
CA ILE A 181 -6.74 4.17 -1.95
C ILE A 181 -6.47 5.33 -1.01
N VAL A 182 -7.46 6.19 -0.84
CA VAL A 182 -7.41 7.27 0.14
C VAL A 182 -8.15 6.84 1.40
N VAL A 183 -7.41 6.69 2.51
CA VAL A 183 -8.02 6.43 3.81
C VAL A 183 -8.52 7.75 4.40
N VAL A 184 -9.80 7.80 4.74
CA VAL A 184 -10.46 8.98 5.30
C VAL A 184 -11.09 8.64 6.65
N GLU A 185 -11.11 9.60 7.57
CA GLU A 185 -11.84 9.52 8.84
C GLU A 185 -12.98 10.56 8.85
N PRO A 186 -14.00 10.43 9.69
CA PRO A 186 -15.03 11.45 9.85
C PRO A 186 -14.43 12.79 10.22
N GLY A 187 -14.60 13.77 9.32
CA GLY A 187 -14.13 15.13 9.51
C GLY A 187 -13.78 15.86 8.22
N MET A 188 -14.14 17.14 8.14
CA MET A 188 -13.94 17.95 6.94
C MET A 188 -12.51 18.02 6.47
N ARG A 189 -11.53 18.09 7.39
CA ARG A 189 -10.10 18.12 7.05
C ARG A 189 -9.65 16.86 6.31
N SER A 190 -10.22 15.70 6.64
CA SER A 190 -9.88 14.44 5.97
C SER A 190 -10.46 14.42 4.55
N ILE A 191 -11.68 14.94 4.37
CA ILE A 191 -12.34 15.06 3.05
C ILE A 191 -11.60 16.07 2.16
N GLU A 192 -11.20 17.21 2.70
CA GLU A 192 -10.41 18.22 1.98
C GLU A 192 -9.05 17.64 1.53
N THR A 193 -8.41 16.83 2.40
CA THR A 193 -7.19 16.11 2.03
C THR A 193 -7.46 15.12 0.90
N ALA A 194 -8.57 14.37 0.93
CA ALA A 194 -8.94 13.45 -0.14
C ALA A 194 -9.14 14.18 -1.48
N ARG A 195 -9.82 15.35 -1.48
CA ARG A 195 -9.97 16.18 -2.68
C ARG A 195 -8.63 16.66 -3.24
N ARG A 196 -7.72 17.08 -2.35
CA ARG A 196 -6.37 17.49 -2.77
C ARG A 196 -5.60 16.32 -3.39
N ILE A 197 -5.64 15.14 -2.75
CA ILE A 197 -5.03 13.93 -3.28
C ILE A 197 -5.62 13.57 -4.64
N GLN A 198 -6.93 13.68 -4.84
CA GLN A 198 -7.58 13.43 -6.11
C GLN A 198 -7.05 14.35 -7.22
N GLY A 199 -6.89 15.65 -6.93
CA GLY A 199 -6.28 16.59 -7.89
C GLY A 199 -4.86 16.21 -8.26
N LEU A 200 -4.01 15.94 -7.26
CA LEU A 200 -2.62 15.52 -7.46
C LEU A 200 -2.51 14.19 -8.21
N ALA A 201 -3.37 13.21 -7.88
CA ALA A 201 -3.42 11.91 -8.57
C ALA A 201 -3.69 12.08 -10.07
N GLY A 202 -4.64 12.93 -10.44
CA GLY A 202 -4.92 13.28 -11.84
C GLY A 202 -3.74 13.94 -12.54
N GLU A 203 -3.02 14.85 -11.86
CA GLU A 203 -1.84 15.53 -12.42
C GLU A 203 -0.69 14.57 -12.73
N ILE A 204 -0.51 13.51 -11.95
CA ILE A 204 0.54 12.51 -12.12
C ILE A 204 0.09 11.29 -12.94
N GLY A 205 -1.19 11.24 -13.37
CA GLY A 205 -1.72 10.22 -14.27
C GLY A 205 -2.15 8.93 -13.57
N ILE A 206 -2.63 9.01 -12.33
CA ILE A 206 -3.32 7.91 -11.65
C ILE A 206 -4.79 7.96 -12.07
N GLU A 207 -5.26 6.91 -12.74
CA GLU A 207 -6.59 6.85 -13.34
C GLU A 207 -7.65 6.40 -12.34
N HIS A 208 -7.29 5.51 -11.41
CA HIS A 208 -8.22 4.91 -10.48
C HIS A 208 -7.93 5.30 -9.03
N LEU A 209 -8.91 5.97 -8.42
CA LEU A 209 -8.89 6.41 -7.04
C LEU A 209 -10.14 5.94 -6.34
N ALA A 210 -10.01 5.41 -5.12
CA ALA A 210 -11.12 5.02 -4.27
C ALA A 210 -10.85 5.38 -2.81
N ALA A 211 -11.87 5.40 -1.97
CA ALA A 211 -11.75 5.72 -0.56
C ALA A 211 -12.10 4.54 0.34
N VAL A 212 -11.41 4.44 1.47
CA VAL A 212 -11.80 3.62 2.63
C VAL A 212 -12.11 4.57 3.78
N VAL A 213 -13.32 4.47 4.33
CA VAL A 213 -13.71 5.24 5.53
C VAL A 213 -13.25 4.47 6.75
N ASN A 214 -12.43 5.08 7.59
CA ASN A 214 -11.93 4.50 8.82
C ASN A 214 -12.39 5.29 10.04
N LYS A 215 -12.46 4.64 11.20
CA LYS A 215 -12.83 5.22 12.52
C LYS A 215 -14.23 5.83 12.57
N GLY A 216 -15.15 5.43 11.69
CA GLY A 216 -16.49 6.00 11.67
C GLY A 216 -17.48 5.20 10.84
N THR A 217 -18.72 5.68 10.85
CA THR A 217 -19.78 5.18 9.99
C THR A 217 -19.94 6.09 8.78
N SER A 218 -20.34 5.53 7.65
CA SER A 218 -20.53 6.28 6.42
C SER A 218 -21.63 7.34 6.48
N SER A 219 -22.60 7.19 7.39
CA SER A 219 -23.66 8.20 7.57
C SER A 219 -23.11 9.61 7.74
N ASP A 220 -21.93 9.73 8.36
CA ASP A 220 -21.31 11.01 8.68
C ASP A 220 -20.46 11.57 7.53
N VAL A 221 -19.91 10.69 6.69
CA VAL A 221 -18.89 11.04 5.70
C VAL A 221 -19.41 10.88 4.26
N LYS A 222 -20.26 9.88 3.99
CA LYS A 222 -20.76 9.56 2.64
C LYS A 222 -21.30 10.75 1.87
N PRO A 223 -22.18 11.59 2.44
CA PRO A 223 -22.74 12.71 1.68
C PRO A 223 -21.67 13.67 1.17
N LYS A 224 -20.69 13.96 2.02
CA LYS A 224 -19.58 14.86 1.71
C LYS A 224 -18.52 14.22 0.80
N LEU A 225 -18.27 12.94 0.97
CA LEU A 225 -17.35 12.20 0.12
C LEU A 225 -17.97 11.97 -1.27
N ALA A 226 -19.27 11.73 -1.36
CA ALA A 226 -19.98 11.63 -2.63
C ALA A 226 -19.87 12.89 -3.48
N GLU A 227 -19.82 14.09 -2.87
CA GLU A 227 -19.56 15.35 -3.58
C GLU A 227 -18.19 15.37 -4.29
N THR A 228 -17.24 14.55 -3.87
CA THR A 228 -15.92 14.44 -4.52
C THR A 228 -15.93 13.52 -5.74
N GLY A 229 -16.94 12.67 -5.87
CA GLY A 229 -16.99 11.62 -6.88
C GLY A 229 -16.07 10.42 -6.60
N ILE A 230 -15.38 10.38 -5.46
CA ILE A 230 -14.50 9.27 -5.09
C ILE A 230 -15.36 8.09 -4.60
N PRO A 231 -15.29 6.91 -5.26
CA PRO A 231 -16.03 5.73 -4.83
C PRO A 231 -15.52 5.20 -3.48
N VAL A 232 -16.44 4.70 -2.64
CA VAL A 232 -16.13 4.12 -1.33
C VAL A 232 -16.07 2.60 -1.43
N LEU A 233 -14.92 2.02 -1.09
CA LEU A 233 -14.68 0.56 -1.09
C LEU A 233 -15.30 -0.12 0.13
N GLY A 234 -15.38 0.58 1.25
CA GLY A 234 -15.94 0.09 2.48
C GLY A 234 -15.61 0.97 3.68
N GLU A 235 -16.06 0.53 4.83
CA GLU A 235 -16.04 1.31 6.08
C GLU A 235 -15.52 0.43 7.21
N VAL A 236 -14.51 0.92 7.89
CA VAL A 236 -13.95 0.29 9.09
C VAL A 236 -14.47 1.09 10.30
N PRO A 237 -15.33 0.52 11.13
CA PRO A 237 -15.79 1.19 12.34
C PRO A 237 -14.62 1.44 13.30
N PHE A 238 -14.79 2.41 14.19
CA PHE A 238 -13.83 2.61 15.27
C PHE A 238 -13.72 1.33 16.11
N SER A 239 -12.51 0.84 16.32
CA SER A 239 -12.21 -0.35 17.11
C SER A 239 -11.15 -0.04 18.15
N PRO A 240 -11.48 -0.14 19.46
CA PRO A 240 -10.49 -0.04 20.52
C PRO A 240 -9.36 -1.07 20.40
N ASP A 241 -9.65 -2.27 19.90
CA ASP A 241 -8.67 -3.34 19.76
C ASP A 241 -7.57 -3.00 18.74
N LEU A 242 -7.94 -2.28 17.66
CA LEU A 242 -6.96 -1.76 16.71
C LEU A 242 -6.02 -0.73 17.37
N MET A 243 -6.55 0.11 18.28
CA MET A 243 -5.74 1.07 19.02
C MET A 243 -4.81 0.37 20.02
N VAL A 244 -5.31 -0.66 20.71
CA VAL A 244 -4.49 -1.45 21.65
C VAL A 244 -3.38 -2.17 20.91
N ALA A 245 -3.67 -2.78 19.76
CA ALA A 245 -2.68 -3.46 18.93
C ALA A 245 -1.57 -2.49 18.49
N ASP A 246 -1.94 -1.30 18.03
CA ASP A 246 -1.02 -0.24 17.63
C ASP A 246 -0.14 0.22 18.83
N PHE A 247 -0.75 0.48 19.97
CA PHE A 247 -0.03 0.88 21.20
C PHE A 247 0.96 -0.20 21.68
N GLU A 248 0.63 -1.47 21.51
CA GLU A 248 1.48 -2.60 21.88
C GLU A 248 2.51 -2.97 20.81
N GLY A 249 2.54 -2.27 19.69
CA GLY A 249 3.43 -2.56 18.56
C GLY A 249 3.15 -3.93 17.92
N ARG A 250 1.91 -4.40 17.98
CA ARG A 250 1.48 -5.69 17.41
C ARG A 250 0.64 -5.48 16.16
N SER A 251 0.80 -6.39 15.21
CA SER A 251 -0.12 -6.40 14.07
C SER A 251 -1.55 -6.66 14.53
N PRO A 252 -2.54 -5.92 14.01
CA PRO A 252 -3.95 -6.17 14.30
C PRO A 252 -4.38 -7.61 14.02
N LEU A 253 -3.81 -8.25 13.00
CA LEU A 253 -4.12 -9.64 12.65
C LEU A 253 -3.64 -10.65 13.71
N ASP A 254 -2.60 -10.32 14.46
CA ASP A 254 -2.07 -11.17 15.53
C ASP A 254 -2.72 -10.85 16.87
N ALA A 255 -3.31 -9.68 17.01
CA ALA A 255 -4.03 -9.24 18.19
C ALA A 255 -5.47 -9.80 18.29
N GLY A 256 -5.93 -10.55 17.29
CA GLY A 256 -7.26 -11.18 17.30
C GLY A 256 -8.42 -10.19 17.14
N VAL A 257 -8.23 -9.12 16.36
CA VAL A 257 -9.25 -8.09 16.15
C VAL A 257 -10.55 -8.69 15.60
N GLU A 258 -11.66 -8.51 16.31
CA GLU A 258 -12.96 -9.09 15.97
C GLU A 258 -13.52 -8.62 14.61
N ASN A 259 -13.13 -7.44 14.14
CA ASN A 259 -13.67 -6.82 12.92
C ASN A 259 -12.90 -7.18 11.64
N LEU A 260 -12.17 -8.28 11.61
CA LEU A 260 -11.40 -8.71 10.43
C LEU A 260 -12.28 -8.91 9.19
N ALA A 261 -13.53 -9.31 9.36
CA ALA A 261 -14.48 -9.51 8.27
C ALA A 261 -14.70 -8.26 7.40
N VAL A 262 -14.60 -7.06 7.99
CA VAL A 262 -14.71 -5.78 7.25
C VAL A 262 -13.53 -5.59 6.32
N PHE A 263 -12.31 -5.88 6.78
CA PHE A 263 -11.11 -5.78 5.94
C PHE A 263 -11.11 -6.80 4.81
N ILE A 264 -11.61 -8.02 5.08
CA ILE A 264 -11.79 -9.05 4.04
C ILE A 264 -12.78 -8.56 2.98
N ALA A 265 -13.92 -8.00 3.38
CA ALA A 265 -14.90 -7.46 2.44
C ALA A 265 -14.33 -6.29 1.60
N ILE A 266 -13.55 -5.40 2.22
CA ILE A 266 -12.88 -4.32 1.50
C ILE A 266 -11.85 -4.87 0.51
N LYS A 267 -11.03 -5.85 0.92
CA LYS A 267 -10.07 -6.53 0.04
C LYS A 267 -10.78 -7.17 -1.17
N ASP A 268 -11.89 -7.86 -0.94
CA ASP A 268 -12.66 -8.49 -2.02
C ASP A 268 -13.25 -7.45 -2.99
N ASN A 269 -13.69 -6.29 -2.49
CA ASN A 269 -14.10 -5.16 -3.32
C ASN A 269 -12.94 -4.58 -4.14
N ILE A 270 -11.75 -4.44 -3.55
CA ILE A 270 -10.55 -4.01 -4.26
C ILE A 270 -10.23 -4.95 -5.42
N LEU A 271 -10.16 -6.26 -5.15
CA LEU A 271 -9.85 -7.27 -6.16
C LEU A 271 -10.86 -7.27 -7.31
N ARG A 272 -12.16 -7.13 -7.00
CA ARG A 272 -13.21 -7.05 -8.00
C ARG A 272 -13.05 -5.82 -8.89
N ILE A 273 -12.79 -4.64 -8.30
CA ILE A 273 -12.66 -3.39 -9.06
C ILE A 273 -11.42 -3.43 -9.96
N ILE A 274 -10.30 -3.95 -9.48
CA ILE A 274 -9.07 -4.09 -10.30
C ILE A 274 -9.33 -5.09 -11.44
N GLY A 275 -10.03 -6.19 -11.19
CA GLY A 275 -10.44 -7.13 -12.23
C GLY A 275 -11.31 -6.48 -13.32
N ASP A 276 -12.31 -5.68 -12.91
CA ASP A 276 -13.19 -4.94 -13.83
C ASP A 276 -12.42 -3.92 -14.70
N PHE A 277 -11.31 -3.35 -14.17
CA PHE A 277 -10.44 -2.44 -14.94
C PHE A 277 -9.61 -3.19 -15.97
N ALA A 278 -8.98 -4.31 -15.57
CA ALA A 278 -8.16 -5.13 -16.47
C ALA A 278 -8.95 -5.68 -17.68
N GLU A 279 -10.24 -6.00 -17.48
CA GLU A 279 -11.13 -6.42 -18.57
C GLU A 279 -11.39 -5.29 -19.58
N ARG A 280 -11.61 -4.05 -19.12
CA ARG A 280 -11.86 -2.88 -19.98
C ARG A 280 -10.65 -2.45 -20.80
N ASP A 281 -9.46 -2.55 -20.23
CA ASP A 281 -8.22 -2.17 -20.91
C ASP A 281 -7.79 -3.22 -21.97
N SER A 282 -8.42 -4.39 -21.95
CA SER A 282 -8.19 -5.46 -22.93
C SER A 282 -9.17 -5.45 -24.13
N GLU A 283 -10.22 -4.63 -24.07
CA GLU A 283 -11.17 -4.37 -25.16
C GLU A 283 -10.75 -3.15 -26.03
#